data_5320105ecac047092e4fc9f2df227898
#
_entry.id   5320105ecac047092e4fc9f2df227898
#
_cell.length_a   1.000
_cell.length_b   1.000
_cell.length_c   1.000
_cell.angle_alpha   90.00
_cell.angle_beta   90.00
_cell.angle_gamma   90.00
#
_symmetry.space_group_name_H-M   'P 1'
#
loop_
_entity.id
_entity.type
_entity.pdbx_description
1 polymer ?
#
loop_
_entity_poly.entity_id
_entity_poly.type
_entity_poly.pdbx_seq_one_letter_code
_entity_poly.pdbx_strand_id
1 'polypeptide(L)'
;MNFECIINHIERTALDFNRSKGERAVPKVNELNIASQKRDRYPGNHKKVTEGYERIAVGDAMELTQFGVNKVTVAPGASTALNHWHENEDEFVIILSGEVVLVENNNETTLRAGDCAGFKAGEPVGHHLINKSSEMAVLFEVGTRRDNEVVNYPGVDFTYRKVNGIVTFVKKDGSVAT
;
A
#
# COMPACT_ATOMS: atom_id res chain seq x y z
N MET A 1 25.49 -14.05 -24.08
CA MET A 1 24.27 -14.72 -23.59
C MET A 1 23.72 -13.80 -22.52
N ASN A 2 22.68 -13.00 -22.87
CA ASN A 2 22.23 -11.83 -22.09
C ASN A 2 21.42 -12.21 -20.86
N PHE A 3 21.75 -11.57 -19.74
CA PHE A 3 21.11 -11.72 -18.41
C PHE A 3 19.64 -11.28 -18.33
N GLU A 4 19.09 -10.66 -19.36
CA GLU A 4 17.69 -10.19 -19.41
C GLU A 4 16.66 -11.30 -19.66
N CYS A 5 17.08 -12.50 -20.06
CA CYS A 5 16.15 -13.59 -20.41
C CYS A 5 15.70 -14.44 -19.21
N ILE A 6 16.36 -14.31 -18.05
CA ILE A 6 16.07 -15.15 -16.87
C ILE A 6 15.03 -14.52 -15.94
N ILE A 7 14.95 -13.19 -15.89
CA ILE A 7 14.01 -12.48 -15.00
C ILE A 7 12.55 -12.59 -15.47
N ASN A 8 12.33 -12.68 -16.80
CA ASN A 8 10.98 -12.78 -17.37
C ASN A 8 10.29 -14.15 -17.22
N HIS A 9 10.99 -15.17 -16.71
CA HIS A 9 10.42 -16.52 -16.60
C HIS A 9 9.94 -16.89 -15.19
N ILE A 10 10.37 -16.16 -14.17
CA ILE A 10 9.98 -16.43 -12.75
C ILE A 10 8.69 -15.71 -12.36
N GLU A 11 8.31 -14.63 -13.03
CA GLU A 11 7.09 -13.87 -12.71
C GLU A 11 5.80 -14.48 -13.29
N ARG A 12 5.86 -15.50 -14.15
CA ARG A 12 4.66 -16.09 -14.79
C ARG A 12 4.05 -17.29 -14.09
N THR A 13 4.64 -17.81 -13.01
CA THR A 13 4.18 -19.04 -12.36
C THR A 13 3.21 -18.84 -11.19
N ALA A 14 2.85 -17.60 -10.83
CA ALA A 14 1.91 -17.34 -9.73
C ALA A 14 0.43 -17.49 -10.11
N LEU A 15 0.11 -17.61 -11.40
CA LEU A 15 -1.26 -17.79 -11.89
C LEU A 15 -1.38 -19.17 -12.56
N ASP A 16 -1.88 -20.16 -11.86
CA ASP A 16 -2.40 -21.40 -12.46
C ASP A 16 -3.66 -21.06 -13.30
N PHE A 17 -3.43 -20.53 -14.51
CA PHE A 17 -4.47 -20.42 -15.53
C PHE A 17 -4.67 -21.76 -16.21
N ASN A 18 -5.42 -22.64 -15.59
CA ASN A 18 -5.97 -23.79 -16.29
C ASN A 18 -7.14 -23.30 -17.17
N ARG A 19 -6.81 -22.68 -18.32
CA ARG A 19 -7.80 -22.29 -19.33
C ARG A 19 -8.17 -23.50 -20.19
N SER A 20 -9.15 -24.28 -19.77
CA SER A 20 -9.95 -25.05 -20.70
C SER A 20 -10.88 -24.09 -21.47
N LYS A 21 -10.91 -24.20 -22.80
CA LYS A 21 -11.76 -23.36 -23.67
C LYS A 21 -13.23 -23.55 -23.27
N GLY A 22 -13.83 -22.53 -22.60
CA GLY A 22 -15.28 -22.47 -22.38
C GLY A 22 -15.74 -22.11 -20.98
N GLU A 23 -14.96 -22.31 -19.92
CA GLU A 23 -15.35 -21.92 -18.56
C GLU A 23 -14.53 -20.72 -18.09
N ARG A 24 -15.23 -19.67 -17.67
CA ARG A 24 -14.65 -18.51 -17.00
C ARG A 24 -14.32 -18.93 -15.55
N ALA A 25 -13.16 -19.55 -15.34
CA ALA A 25 -12.69 -19.81 -13.98
C ALA A 25 -12.54 -18.49 -13.24
N VAL A 26 -13.13 -18.38 -12.04
CA VAL A 26 -12.88 -17.25 -11.15
C VAL A 26 -11.43 -17.39 -10.67
N PRO A 27 -10.55 -16.41 -10.95
CA PRO A 27 -9.16 -16.51 -10.53
C PRO A 27 -9.09 -16.51 -8.99
N LYS A 28 -8.47 -17.54 -8.43
CA LYS A 28 -8.15 -17.63 -7.01
C LYS A 28 -6.67 -17.39 -6.84
N VAL A 29 -6.30 -16.38 -6.06
CA VAL A 29 -4.90 -16.13 -5.72
C VAL A 29 -4.50 -16.97 -4.52
N ASN A 30 -3.40 -17.69 -4.65
CA ASN A 30 -2.71 -18.29 -3.51
C ASN A 30 -1.67 -17.29 -2.99
N GLU A 31 -1.95 -16.65 -1.86
CA GLU A 31 -1.09 -15.65 -1.23
C GLU A 31 0.33 -16.16 -0.95
N LEU A 32 0.50 -17.45 -0.69
CA LEU A 32 1.80 -18.06 -0.43
C LEU A 32 2.76 -17.99 -1.63
N ASN A 33 2.22 -17.76 -2.84
CA ASN A 33 3.00 -17.66 -4.06
C ASN A 33 3.31 -16.21 -4.46
N ILE A 34 2.90 -15.22 -3.65
CA ILE A 34 3.16 -13.80 -3.91
C ILE A 34 4.20 -13.30 -2.92
N ALA A 35 5.28 -12.71 -3.44
CA ALA A 35 6.32 -12.16 -2.60
C ALA A 35 5.80 -11.01 -1.71
N SER A 36 6.11 -11.07 -0.43
CA SER A 36 5.88 -9.96 0.49
C SER A 36 6.81 -8.79 0.15
N GLN A 37 6.31 -7.57 0.29
CA GLN A 37 7.01 -6.33 0.01
C GLN A 37 7.00 -5.42 1.25
N LYS A 38 8.15 -4.84 1.56
CA LYS A 38 8.28 -3.79 2.59
C LYS A 38 7.98 -2.41 1.99
N ARG A 39 7.52 -1.49 2.81
CA ARG A 39 7.39 -0.08 2.41
C ARG A 39 8.65 0.67 2.86
N ASP A 40 9.69 0.69 2.04
CA ASP A 40 11.00 1.26 2.34
C ASP A 40 11.39 2.46 1.45
N ARG A 41 10.44 2.95 0.64
CA ARG A 41 10.69 3.95 -0.39
C ARG A 41 10.73 5.41 0.09
N TYR A 42 10.42 5.69 1.36
CA TYR A 42 10.50 7.05 1.87
C TYR A 42 11.94 7.58 1.90
N PRO A 43 12.17 8.87 1.57
CA PRO A 43 13.50 9.48 1.60
C PRO A 43 14.11 9.46 3.00
N GLY A 44 15.44 9.32 3.06
CA GLY A 44 16.24 9.44 4.26
C GLY A 44 15.80 8.52 5.40
N ASN A 45 15.71 9.08 6.61
CA ASN A 45 15.34 8.34 7.82
C ASN A 45 13.83 8.06 7.95
N HIS A 46 12.99 8.62 7.08
CA HIS A 46 11.53 8.46 7.16
C HIS A 46 11.09 7.02 6.87
N LYS A 47 11.88 6.22 6.16
CA LYS A 47 11.62 4.79 5.93
C LYS A 47 11.49 3.97 7.21
N LYS A 48 12.07 4.42 8.33
CA LYS A 48 11.98 3.72 9.62
C LYS A 48 10.56 3.68 10.18
N VAL A 49 9.71 4.63 9.81
CA VAL A 49 8.31 4.69 10.29
C VAL A 49 7.52 3.44 9.89
N THR A 50 7.88 2.82 8.77
CA THR A 50 7.23 1.63 8.23
C THR A 50 8.02 0.34 8.48
N GLU A 51 9.01 0.35 9.38
CA GLU A 51 9.65 -0.89 9.84
C GLU A 51 8.60 -1.77 10.52
N GLY A 52 8.46 -3.03 10.07
CA GLY A 52 7.40 -3.94 10.53
C GLY A 52 6.09 -3.89 9.73
N TYR A 53 6.02 -3.06 8.67
CA TYR A 53 4.97 -3.13 7.66
C TYR A 53 5.40 -4.07 6.53
N GLU A 54 4.54 -5.02 6.19
CA GLU A 54 4.70 -5.87 5.01
C GLU A 54 3.38 -5.98 4.24
N ARG A 55 3.44 -6.02 2.93
CA ARG A 55 2.27 -6.18 2.06
C ARG A 55 2.44 -7.28 1.04
N ILE A 56 1.33 -7.89 0.68
CA ILE A 56 1.17 -8.76 -0.48
C ILE A 56 0.26 -8.02 -1.46
N ALA A 57 0.76 -7.71 -2.68
CA ALA A 57 0.02 -6.98 -3.70
C ALA A 57 -0.96 -7.90 -4.43
N VAL A 58 -2.07 -8.27 -3.77
CA VAL A 58 -3.07 -9.23 -4.25
C VAL A 58 -3.74 -8.74 -5.54
N GLY A 59 -4.03 -7.43 -5.62
CA GLY A 59 -4.63 -6.84 -6.81
C GLY A 59 -3.73 -6.93 -8.03
N ASP A 60 -2.41 -6.73 -7.86
CA ASP A 60 -1.44 -6.84 -8.95
C ASP A 60 -1.33 -8.28 -9.45
N ALA A 61 -1.32 -9.26 -8.52
CA ALA A 61 -1.32 -10.67 -8.86
C ALA A 61 -2.59 -11.12 -9.63
N MET A 62 -3.69 -10.37 -9.50
CA MET A 62 -4.93 -10.57 -10.25
C MET A 62 -5.04 -9.68 -11.49
N GLU A 63 -4.00 -8.92 -11.84
CA GLU A 63 -3.97 -7.98 -12.97
C GLU A 63 -5.06 -6.89 -12.89
N LEU A 64 -5.47 -6.49 -11.67
CA LEU A 64 -6.41 -5.40 -11.47
C LEU A 64 -5.72 -4.06 -11.75
N THR A 65 -6.36 -3.23 -12.60
CA THR A 65 -5.75 -1.97 -13.07
C THR A 65 -6.39 -0.72 -12.51
N GLN A 66 -7.69 -0.75 -12.15
CA GLN A 66 -8.42 0.44 -11.72
C GLN A 66 -8.19 0.80 -10.25
N PHE A 67 -7.84 -0.18 -9.43
CA PHE A 67 -7.55 -0.02 -8.01
C PHE A 67 -6.51 -1.04 -7.55
N GLY A 68 -5.77 -0.68 -6.52
CA GLY A 68 -4.86 -1.56 -5.80
C GLY A 68 -5.58 -2.31 -4.69
N VAL A 69 -5.20 -3.57 -4.46
CA VAL A 69 -5.62 -4.34 -3.29
C VAL A 69 -4.37 -4.94 -2.67
N ASN A 70 -4.06 -4.54 -1.45
CA ASN A 70 -2.94 -5.07 -0.70
C ASN A 70 -3.43 -5.76 0.57
N LYS A 71 -3.01 -6.99 0.81
CA LYS A 71 -3.09 -7.57 2.14
C LYS A 71 -1.85 -7.15 2.91
N VAL A 72 -2.06 -6.51 4.05
CA VAL A 72 -1.02 -5.87 4.84
C VAL A 72 -0.92 -6.55 6.20
N THR A 73 0.31 -6.72 6.67
CA THR A 73 0.63 -7.15 8.02
C THR A 73 1.40 -6.03 8.71
N VAL A 74 0.98 -5.68 9.93
CA VAL A 74 1.57 -4.58 10.72
C VAL A 74 2.02 -5.14 12.06
N ALA A 75 3.34 -5.15 12.27
CA ALA A 75 3.93 -5.62 13.53
C ALA A 75 3.64 -4.65 14.69
N PRO A 76 3.71 -5.11 15.95
CA PRO A 76 3.65 -4.25 17.12
C PRO A 76 4.61 -3.05 17.00
N GLY A 77 4.11 -1.84 17.24
CA GLY A 77 4.84 -0.57 17.12
C GLY A 77 5.01 -0.02 15.71
N ALA A 78 4.66 -0.77 14.66
CA ALA A 78 4.80 -0.33 13.28
C ALA A 78 3.64 0.56 12.83
N SER A 79 3.92 1.47 11.88
CA SER A 79 2.90 2.26 11.17
C SER A 79 2.77 1.81 9.72
N THR A 80 1.58 1.96 9.15
CA THR A 80 1.33 1.68 7.73
C THR A 80 2.00 2.70 6.82
N ALA A 81 2.07 3.95 7.24
CA ALA A 81 2.63 5.06 6.47
C ALA A 81 3.04 6.23 7.39
N LEU A 82 3.72 7.23 6.84
CA LEU A 82 3.74 8.58 7.39
C LEU A 82 2.32 9.15 7.41
N ASN A 83 2.05 10.11 8.29
CA ASN A 83 0.81 10.88 8.24
C ASN A 83 0.65 11.54 6.86
N HIS A 84 -0.44 11.24 6.12
CA HIS A 84 -0.58 11.63 4.73
C HIS A 84 -2.04 11.76 4.29
N TRP A 85 -2.25 12.45 3.16
CA TRP A 85 -3.51 12.47 2.44
C TRP A 85 -3.26 12.53 0.93
N HIS A 86 -4.22 12.04 0.14
CA HIS A 86 -4.18 11.88 -1.30
C HIS A 86 -4.98 12.96 -2.02
N GLU A 87 -4.43 13.57 -3.09
CA GLU A 87 -5.17 14.54 -3.89
C GLU A 87 -6.18 13.90 -4.84
N ASN A 88 -5.85 12.75 -5.44
CA ASN A 88 -6.64 12.16 -6.52
C ASN A 88 -7.03 10.69 -6.31
N GLU A 89 -6.47 10.00 -5.33
CA GLU A 89 -6.74 8.58 -5.06
C GLU A 89 -7.54 8.42 -3.76
N ASP A 90 -8.71 7.75 -3.85
CA ASP A 90 -9.44 7.30 -2.65
C ASP A 90 -8.70 6.13 -2.02
N GLU A 91 -8.75 6.03 -0.71
CA GLU A 91 -8.22 4.90 0.05
C GLU A 91 -9.28 4.32 1.00
N PHE A 92 -9.26 3.00 1.16
CA PHE A 92 -10.14 2.27 2.05
C PHE A 92 -9.34 1.17 2.74
N VAL A 93 -9.63 0.96 4.02
CA VAL A 93 -9.04 -0.12 4.80
C VAL A 93 -10.11 -0.93 5.52
N ILE A 94 -9.87 -2.24 5.66
CA ILE A 94 -10.66 -3.14 6.50
C ILE A 94 -9.72 -4.01 7.33
N ILE A 95 -9.97 -4.06 8.63
CA ILE A 95 -9.18 -4.87 9.55
C ILE A 95 -9.67 -6.32 9.49
N LEU A 96 -8.78 -7.26 9.25
CA LEU A 96 -9.07 -8.69 9.19
C LEU A 96 -8.81 -9.38 10.53
N SER A 97 -7.72 -9.01 11.22
CA SER A 97 -7.37 -9.56 12.52
C SER A 97 -6.48 -8.60 13.30
N GLY A 98 -6.44 -8.74 14.61
CA GLY A 98 -5.75 -7.82 15.51
C GLY A 98 -6.45 -6.47 15.62
N GLU A 99 -5.72 -5.46 16.03
CA GLU A 99 -6.19 -4.09 16.11
C GLU A 99 -5.12 -3.09 15.69
N VAL A 100 -5.54 -1.96 15.17
CA VAL A 100 -4.69 -0.80 14.88
C VAL A 100 -5.36 0.48 15.37
N VAL A 101 -4.58 1.51 15.58
CA VAL A 101 -5.08 2.85 15.91
C VAL A 101 -5.01 3.69 14.63
N LEU A 102 -6.16 4.16 14.15
CA LEU A 102 -6.24 5.23 13.17
C LEU A 102 -5.92 6.55 13.86
N VAL A 103 -4.92 7.25 13.35
CA VAL A 103 -4.58 8.61 13.76
C VAL A 103 -4.98 9.57 12.65
N GLU A 104 -5.91 10.47 12.94
CA GLU A 104 -6.44 11.48 12.03
C GLU A 104 -6.59 12.81 12.77
N ASN A 105 -5.94 13.88 12.27
CA ASN A 105 -5.99 15.20 12.94
C ASN A 105 -5.68 15.15 14.46
N ASN A 106 -4.69 14.35 14.86
CA ASN A 106 -4.32 14.08 16.24
C ASN A 106 -5.40 13.37 17.09
N ASN A 107 -6.50 12.95 16.50
CA ASN A 107 -7.46 12.07 17.16
C ASN A 107 -7.07 10.62 16.90
N GLU A 108 -7.31 9.78 17.90
CA GLU A 108 -7.03 8.35 17.84
C GLU A 108 -8.31 7.55 17.92
N THR A 109 -8.49 6.63 16.97
CA THR A 109 -9.62 5.70 16.96
C THR A 109 -9.10 4.28 16.80
N THR A 110 -9.41 3.40 17.75
CA THR A 110 -9.02 1.99 17.64
C THR A 110 -9.94 1.28 16.65
N LEU A 111 -9.35 0.65 15.64
CA LEU A 111 -10.04 -0.21 14.68
C LEU A 111 -9.69 -1.68 14.97
N ARG A 112 -10.70 -2.54 15.01
CA ARG A 112 -10.60 -3.97 15.29
C ARG A 112 -11.09 -4.79 14.09
N ALA A 113 -10.90 -6.09 14.15
CA ALA A 113 -11.37 -7.01 13.12
C ALA A 113 -12.85 -6.76 12.77
N GLY A 114 -13.11 -6.48 11.48
CA GLY A 114 -14.40 -6.11 10.93
C GLY A 114 -14.63 -4.60 10.78
N ASP A 115 -13.85 -3.74 11.49
CA ASP A 115 -13.93 -2.30 11.32
C ASP A 115 -13.31 -1.85 10.00
N CYS A 116 -13.83 -0.75 9.47
CA CYS A 116 -13.41 -0.14 8.22
C CYS A 116 -13.16 1.36 8.40
N ALA A 117 -12.28 1.92 7.57
CA ALA A 117 -12.13 3.36 7.40
C ALA A 117 -11.94 3.68 5.91
N GLY A 118 -12.37 4.87 5.49
CA GLY A 118 -12.23 5.34 4.11
C GLY A 118 -11.77 6.79 4.10
N PHE A 119 -10.85 7.09 3.17
CA PHE A 119 -10.23 8.39 3.01
C PHE A 119 -10.46 8.87 1.58
N LYS A 120 -11.23 9.95 1.46
CA LYS A 120 -11.63 10.49 0.18
C LYS A 120 -10.52 11.34 -0.42
N ALA A 121 -10.30 11.17 -1.71
CA ALA A 121 -9.40 12.00 -2.49
C ALA A 121 -9.74 13.50 -2.36
N GLY A 122 -8.69 14.33 -2.24
CA GLY A 122 -8.82 15.78 -2.16
C GLY A 122 -9.23 16.32 -0.79
N GLU A 123 -9.45 15.49 0.22
CA GLU A 123 -9.67 15.93 1.60
C GLU A 123 -8.31 16.10 2.30
N PRO A 124 -7.90 17.33 2.69
CA PRO A 124 -6.57 17.59 3.23
C PRO A 124 -6.47 17.20 4.72
N VAL A 125 -6.95 16.00 5.04
CA VAL A 125 -6.96 15.43 6.38
C VAL A 125 -5.94 14.30 6.43
N GLY A 126 -4.79 14.57 7.06
CA GLY A 126 -3.73 13.57 7.18
C GLY A 126 -4.11 12.41 8.10
N HIS A 127 -3.83 11.19 7.66
CA HIS A 127 -4.11 9.96 8.39
C HIS A 127 -2.95 8.95 8.28
N HIS A 128 -2.90 8.03 9.21
CA HIS A 128 -2.11 6.80 9.17
C HIS A 128 -2.65 5.80 10.20
N LEU A 129 -2.28 4.53 10.05
CA LEU A 129 -2.58 3.49 11.02
C LEU A 129 -1.29 3.10 11.77
N ILE A 130 -1.39 2.89 13.06
CA ILE A 130 -0.29 2.39 13.90
C ILE A 130 -0.77 1.20 14.74
N ASN A 131 0.00 0.13 14.75
CA ASN A 131 -0.27 -0.98 15.65
C ASN A 131 0.35 -0.70 17.03
N LYS A 132 -0.49 -0.25 17.98
CA LYS A 132 -0.09 -0.01 19.37
C LYS A 132 -0.27 -1.23 20.28
N SER A 133 -0.78 -2.36 19.73
CA SER A 133 -0.98 -3.60 20.46
C SER A 133 0.31 -4.43 20.56
N SER A 134 0.26 -5.55 21.27
CA SER A 134 1.35 -6.52 21.35
C SER A 134 1.28 -7.63 20.29
N GLU A 135 0.21 -7.66 19.48
CA GLU A 135 -0.05 -8.70 18.50
C GLU A 135 0.06 -8.16 17.07
N MET A 136 0.28 -9.06 16.11
CA MET A 136 0.26 -8.71 14.70
C MET A 136 -1.15 -8.29 14.27
N ALA A 137 -1.25 -7.20 13.52
CA ALA A 137 -2.50 -6.82 12.85
C ALA A 137 -2.44 -7.15 11.36
N VAL A 138 -3.57 -7.57 10.81
CA VAL A 138 -3.73 -7.85 9.37
C VAL A 138 -4.91 -7.06 8.85
N LEU A 139 -4.73 -6.40 7.71
CA LEU A 139 -5.76 -5.60 7.07
C LEU A 139 -5.67 -5.68 5.54
N PHE A 140 -6.72 -5.26 4.85
CA PHE A 140 -6.64 -4.88 3.46
C PHE A 140 -6.55 -3.37 3.33
N GLU A 141 -5.63 -2.89 2.48
CA GLU A 141 -5.61 -1.55 1.90
C GLU A 141 -6.13 -1.64 0.47
N VAL A 142 -7.14 -0.86 0.14
CA VAL A 142 -7.71 -0.74 -1.21
C VAL A 142 -7.66 0.73 -1.61
N GLY A 143 -7.01 1.04 -2.73
CA GLY A 143 -6.89 2.41 -3.21
C GLY A 143 -7.11 2.50 -4.70
N THR A 144 -7.74 3.57 -5.16
CA THR A 144 -7.86 3.84 -6.59
C THR A 144 -6.49 4.06 -7.22
N ARG A 145 -6.37 3.92 -8.54
CA ARG A 145 -5.13 4.13 -9.28
C ARG A 145 -5.32 5.22 -10.32
N ARG A 146 -4.51 6.27 -10.22
CA ARG A 146 -4.45 7.36 -11.18
C ARG A 146 -3.05 7.45 -11.77
N ASP A 147 -2.93 7.85 -13.01
CA ASP A 147 -1.63 8.07 -13.66
C ASP A 147 -0.90 9.28 -13.05
N ASN A 148 -1.68 10.24 -12.53
CA ASN A 148 -1.18 11.42 -11.85
C ASN A 148 -1.72 11.45 -10.43
N GLU A 149 -0.85 11.56 -9.45
CA GLU A 149 -1.17 11.60 -8.02
C GLU A 149 -0.20 12.48 -7.26
N VAL A 150 -0.70 13.15 -6.23
CA VAL A 150 0.11 13.87 -5.25
C VAL A 150 -0.29 13.39 -3.86
N VAL A 151 0.68 12.88 -3.10
CA VAL A 151 0.47 12.56 -1.69
C VAL A 151 1.20 13.60 -0.84
N ASN A 152 0.46 14.24 0.03
CA ASN A 152 0.94 15.26 0.93
C ASN A 152 1.22 14.66 2.31
N TYR A 153 2.34 15.04 2.91
CA TYR A 153 2.78 14.57 4.24
C TYR A 153 2.86 15.74 5.21
N PRO A 154 1.81 16.02 6.02
CA PRO A 154 1.85 17.06 7.03
C PRO A 154 3.03 16.89 7.99
N GLY A 155 3.80 17.97 8.21
CA GLY A 155 4.97 17.95 9.10
C GLY A 155 6.29 17.45 8.45
N VAL A 156 6.26 17.05 7.18
CA VAL A 156 7.45 16.58 6.44
C VAL A 156 7.80 17.56 5.32
N ASP A 157 9.07 17.61 4.94
CA ASP A 157 9.58 18.54 3.91
C ASP A 157 9.61 17.91 2.51
N PHE A 158 8.65 17.06 2.17
CA PHE A 158 8.47 16.55 0.82
C PHE A 158 7.01 16.17 0.53
N THR A 159 6.69 16.02 -0.76
CA THR A 159 5.48 15.39 -1.28
C THR A 159 5.87 14.23 -2.19
N TYR A 160 5.04 13.20 -2.24
CA TYR A 160 5.10 12.20 -3.30
C TYR A 160 4.36 12.73 -4.52
N ARG A 161 4.98 12.64 -5.68
CA ARG A 161 4.38 12.99 -6.97
C ARG A 161 4.48 11.80 -7.92
N LYS A 162 3.38 11.47 -8.54
CA LYS A 162 3.31 10.51 -9.64
C LYS A 162 2.80 11.25 -10.87
N VAL A 163 3.58 11.23 -11.95
CA VAL A 163 3.22 11.84 -13.24
C VAL A 163 3.43 10.79 -14.32
N ASN A 164 2.37 10.44 -15.04
CA ASN A 164 2.38 9.36 -16.04
C ASN A 164 3.00 8.06 -15.48
N GLY A 165 2.66 7.69 -14.26
CA GLY A 165 3.18 6.51 -13.58
C GLY A 165 4.58 6.64 -12.97
N ILE A 166 5.33 7.70 -13.28
CA ILE A 166 6.69 7.93 -12.74
C ILE A 166 6.59 8.62 -11.39
N VAL A 167 7.22 8.02 -10.38
CA VAL A 167 7.19 8.47 -8.98
C VAL A 167 8.44 9.27 -8.64
N THR A 168 8.24 10.40 -7.97
CA THR A 168 9.32 11.24 -7.43
C THR A 168 8.90 11.83 -6.08
N PHE A 169 9.80 11.87 -5.10
CA PHE A 169 9.62 12.68 -3.89
C PHE A 169 10.24 14.06 -4.11
N VAL A 170 9.45 15.10 -3.91
CA VAL A 170 9.85 16.49 -4.18
C VAL A 170 9.75 17.29 -2.90
N LYS A 171 10.85 17.95 -2.50
CA LYS A 171 10.87 18.85 -1.34
C LYS A 171 10.10 20.14 -1.60
N LYS A 172 9.79 20.89 -0.53
CA LYS A 172 9.11 22.20 -0.63
C LYS A 172 9.88 23.23 -1.44
N ASP A 173 11.22 23.13 -1.51
CA ASP A 173 12.08 23.98 -2.34
C ASP A 173 12.13 23.53 -3.82
N GLY A 174 11.43 22.49 -4.21
CA GLY A 174 11.39 21.92 -5.55
C GLY A 174 12.49 20.92 -5.87
N SER A 175 13.45 20.69 -4.99
CA SER A 175 14.50 19.68 -5.19
C SER A 175 13.98 18.25 -4.96
N VAL A 176 14.66 17.25 -5.54
CA VAL A 176 14.35 15.85 -5.31
C VAL A 176 14.79 15.45 -3.90
N ALA A 177 13.90 14.82 -3.14
CA ALA A 177 14.23 14.22 -1.85
C ALA A 177 14.82 12.81 -2.05
N THR A 178 15.95 12.54 -1.43
CA THR A 178 16.72 11.27 -1.52
C THR A 178 16.82 10.58 -0.17
#